data_b8fa4c623031cd90264237651c2918a3
#
_entry.id   b8fa4c623031cd90264237651c2918a3
#
_cell.length_a   1.000
_cell.length_b   1.000
_cell.length_c   1.000
_cell.angle_alpha   90.00
_cell.angle_beta   90.00
_cell.angle_gamma   90.00
#
_symmetry.space_group_name_H-M   'P 1'
#
loop_
_entity.id
_entity.type
_entity.pdbx_description
1 polymer ?
#
loop_
_entity_poly.entity_id
_entity_poly.type
_entity_poly.pdbx_seq_one_letter_code
_entity_poly.pdbx_strand_id
1 'polypeptide(L)'
;GFVTALIPDLTLLHFRNTTEAGSTGGSRDKGLHGKLRPGVCYAVLDTINSRHQRILVGVRLQQIAGRDKKVDLKTFSIQGVELSLNPTALFTETVGERQARVLNLNELKDKIENLGAQFKQYHSITDYHGMMFDLGIIPKRLRSASDRSKFYKLIEASLYGGISSAITRSLRDYLLPENLGVRKAFQDMESALRENRMTL
;
A
#
# COMPACT_ATOMS: atom_id res chain seq x y z
N GLY A 1 5.14 -5.44 -6.70
CA GLY A 1 3.71 -5.71 -6.52
C GLY A 1 3.20 -5.24 -5.16
N PHE A 2 3.52 -5.96 -4.08
CA PHE A 2 3.00 -5.68 -2.72
C PHE A 2 3.22 -4.21 -2.29
N VAL A 3 4.46 -3.75 -2.28
CA VAL A 3 4.79 -2.38 -1.86
C VAL A 3 4.13 -1.34 -2.77
N THR A 4 4.04 -1.60 -4.07
CA THR A 4 3.38 -0.68 -5.02
C THR A 4 1.89 -0.51 -4.73
N ALA A 5 1.20 -1.58 -4.36
CA ALA A 5 -0.22 -1.53 -4.01
C ALA A 5 -0.44 -0.86 -2.64
N LEU A 6 0.48 -1.08 -1.70
CA LEU A 6 0.38 -0.55 -0.34
C LEU A 6 0.75 0.94 -0.27
N ILE A 7 1.81 1.35 -0.96
CA ILE A 7 2.31 2.73 -0.99
C ILE A 7 2.55 3.14 -2.45
N PRO A 8 1.49 3.53 -3.19
CA PRO A 8 1.59 3.89 -4.59
C PRO A 8 2.18 5.29 -4.81
N ASP A 9 3.32 5.56 -4.22
CA ASP A 9 4.05 6.83 -4.32
C ASP A 9 5.29 6.64 -5.18
N LEU A 10 5.25 7.15 -6.41
CA LEU A 10 6.33 7.00 -7.39
C LEU A 10 7.66 7.62 -6.93
N THR A 11 7.63 8.55 -6.00
CA THR A 11 8.84 9.18 -5.45
C THR A 11 9.58 8.27 -4.45
N LEU A 12 8.87 7.30 -3.86
CA LEU A 12 9.39 6.37 -2.87
C LEU A 12 9.73 5.00 -3.47
N LEU A 13 9.08 4.62 -4.58
CA LEU A 13 9.23 3.29 -5.17
C LEU A 13 10.56 3.15 -5.90
N HIS A 14 11.52 2.49 -5.26
CA HIS A 14 12.79 2.10 -5.86
C HIS A 14 12.74 0.66 -6.35
N PHE A 15 12.97 0.47 -7.64
CA PHE A 15 12.97 -0.86 -8.27
C PHE A 15 14.40 -1.34 -8.46
N ARG A 16 14.91 -2.12 -7.51
CA ARG A 16 16.20 -2.79 -7.63
C ARG A 16 16.08 -4.03 -8.52
N ASN A 17 16.98 -4.24 -9.44
CA ASN A 17 17.11 -5.50 -10.15
C ASN A 17 17.71 -6.54 -9.21
N THR A 18 16.96 -7.58 -8.91
CA THR A 18 17.43 -8.73 -8.11
C THR A 18 18.41 -9.63 -8.84
N THR A 19 18.62 -9.45 -10.15
CA THR A 19 19.44 -10.31 -11.01
C THR A 19 20.91 -9.87 -11.14
N GLU A 20 21.31 -8.74 -10.56
CA GLU A 20 22.65 -8.20 -10.77
C GLU A 20 23.51 -8.09 -9.49
N ALA A 21 23.31 -8.97 -8.53
CA ALA A 21 24.21 -9.07 -7.36
C ALA A 21 25.63 -9.58 -7.72
N GLY A 22 25.98 -9.69 -9.00
CA GLY A 22 27.24 -10.26 -9.46
C GLY A 22 27.96 -9.56 -10.60
N SER A 23 27.45 -8.46 -11.17
CA SER A 23 28.16 -7.76 -12.25
C SER A 23 28.65 -6.37 -11.82
N THR A 24 29.93 -6.19 -11.88
CA THR A 24 30.70 -4.94 -11.64
C THR A 24 30.54 -3.91 -12.76
N GLY A 25 29.38 -3.78 -13.36
CA GLY A 25 29.12 -2.83 -14.44
C GLY A 25 27.81 -2.09 -14.20
N GLY A 26 27.93 -0.83 -13.83
CA GLY A 26 26.93 0.23 -13.76
C GLY A 26 25.47 -0.14 -14.05
N SER A 27 24.79 -0.76 -13.12
CA SER A 27 23.35 -0.98 -13.20
C SER A 27 22.64 0.37 -13.15
N ARG A 28 22.19 0.87 -14.29
CA ARG A 28 21.25 1.98 -14.33
C ARG A 28 19.95 1.49 -13.72
N ASP A 29 19.57 2.10 -12.63
CA ASP A 29 18.29 1.87 -11.97
C ASP A 29 17.17 2.04 -13.03
N LYS A 30 16.64 0.90 -13.49
CA LYS A 30 15.51 0.92 -14.42
C LYS A 30 14.29 1.31 -13.59
N GLY A 31 13.92 2.57 -13.62
CA GLY A 31 12.71 3.06 -12.98
C GLY A 31 11.49 2.21 -13.31
N LEU A 32 10.39 2.43 -12.61
CA LEU A 32 9.13 1.67 -12.77
C LEU A 32 8.73 1.52 -14.25
N HIS A 33 8.92 2.57 -15.05
CA HIS A 33 8.61 2.53 -16.47
C HIS A 33 9.33 1.40 -17.23
N GLY A 34 10.60 1.18 -16.94
CA GLY A 34 11.39 0.14 -17.62
C GLY A 34 11.04 -1.30 -17.20
N LYS A 35 10.27 -1.46 -16.12
CA LYS A 35 9.83 -2.78 -15.59
C LYS A 35 8.40 -3.13 -15.95
N LEU A 36 7.60 -2.14 -16.35
CA LEU A 36 6.23 -2.38 -16.81
C LEU A 36 6.26 -2.94 -18.24
N ARG A 37 5.41 -3.92 -18.50
CA ARG A 37 5.09 -4.32 -19.87
C ARG A 37 4.23 -3.24 -20.53
N PRO A 38 4.29 -3.10 -21.86
CA PRO A 38 3.33 -2.25 -22.57
C PRO A 38 1.89 -2.64 -22.23
N GLY A 39 1.03 -1.63 -22.03
CA GLY A 39 -0.36 -1.84 -21.70
C GLY A 39 -0.69 -1.55 -20.23
N VAL A 40 -1.79 -2.08 -19.78
CA VAL A 40 -2.32 -1.90 -18.43
C VAL A 40 -1.79 -2.99 -17.49
N CYS A 41 -1.27 -2.57 -16.34
CA CYS A 41 -0.84 -3.45 -15.27
C CYS A 41 -1.57 -3.10 -13.97
N TYR A 42 -1.85 -4.11 -13.16
CA TYR A 42 -2.42 -3.94 -11.82
C TYR A 42 -1.48 -4.51 -10.76
N ALA A 43 -1.35 -3.77 -9.67
CA ALA A 43 -0.80 -4.28 -8.42
C ALA A 43 -1.91 -4.24 -7.37
N VAL A 44 -2.33 -5.39 -6.87
CA VAL A 44 -3.52 -5.54 -6.02
C VAL A 44 -3.17 -6.32 -4.77
N LEU A 45 -3.71 -5.88 -3.64
CA LEU A 45 -3.75 -6.62 -2.39
C LEU A 45 -5.17 -7.11 -2.18
N ASP A 46 -5.31 -8.41 -2.05
CA ASP A 46 -6.56 -9.06 -1.64
C ASP A 46 -6.49 -9.25 -0.12
N THR A 47 -7.33 -8.56 0.59
CA THR A 47 -7.29 -8.48 2.05
C THR A 47 -8.61 -8.88 2.69
N ILE A 48 -8.54 -9.42 3.89
CA ILE A 48 -9.68 -9.64 4.78
C ILE A 48 -9.40 -8.88 6.07
N ASN A 49 -10.27 -7.94 6.43
CA ASN A 49 -10.12 -7.16 7.63
C ASN A 49 -10.64 -7.91 8.89
N SER A 50 -10.46 -7.30 10.06
CA SER A 50 -10.93 -7.87 11.34
C SER A 50 -12.44 -8.06 11.44
N ARG A 51 -13.21 -7.43 10.54
CA ARG A 51 -14.67 -7.60 10.42
C ARG A 51 -15.06 -8.68 9.41
N HIS A 52 -14.10 -9.50 8.97
CA HIS A 52 -14.27 -10.56 7.95
C HIS A 52 -14.77 -10.05 6.59
N GLN A 53 -14.50 -8.79 6.27
CA GLN A 53 -14.83 -8.21 4.98
C GLN A 53 -13.65 -8.36 4.03
N ARG A 54 -13.92 -8.89 2.83
CA ARG A 54 -12.95 -8.95 1.74
C ARG A 54 -12.88 -7.60 1.05
N ILE A 55 -11.68 -7.07 0.94
CA ILE A 55 -11.41 -5.78 0.32
C ILE A 55 -10.20 -5.94 -0.59
N LEU A 56 -10.37 -5.70 -1.88
CA LEU A 56 -9.25 -5.60 -2.80
C LEU A 56 -8.87 -4.12 -2.93
N VAL A 57 -7.62 -3.82 -2.65
CA VAL A 57 -7.06 -2.48 -2.83
C VAL A 57 -5.89 -2.55 -3.78
N GLY A 58 -5.76 -1.56 -4.64
CA GLY A 58 -4.70 -1.64 -5.61
C GLY A 58 -4.53 -0.39 -6.47
N VAL A 59 -3.64 -0.55 -7.41
CA VAL A 59 -3.24 0.49 -8.34
C VAL A 59 -3.20 -0.04 -9.76
N ARG A 60 -3.77 0.71 -10.70
CA ARG A 60 -3.58 0.53 -12.12
C ARG A 60 -2.38 1.36 -12.55
N LEU A 61 -1.45 0.73 -13.21
CA LEU A 61 -0.22 1.30 -13.74
C LEU A 61 -0.26 1.20 -15.26
N GLN A 62 0.07 2.30 -15.94
CA GLN A 62 0.14 2.35 -17.39
C GLN A 62 1.30 3.24 -17.82
N GLN A 63 2.11 2.77 -18.76
CA GLN A 63 3.12 3.60 -19.38
C GLN A 63 2.45 4.69 -20.22
N ILE A 64 2.92 5.92 -20.06
CA ILE A 64 2.52 7.04 -20.93
C ILE A 64 3.53 7.09 -22.07
N ALA A 65 3.03 7.08 -23.31
CA ALA A 65 3.86 7.26 -24.48
C ALA A 65 4.51 8.66 -24.46
N GLY A 66 5.83 8.73 -24.68
CA GLY A 66 6.57 9.96 -24.71
C GLY A 66 8.04 9.81 -24.31
N ARG A 67 8.80 10.90 -24.43
CA ARG A 67 10.24 10.93 -24.11
C ARG A 67 10.52 10.83 -22.61
N ASP A 68 9.57 11.21 -21.76
CA ASP A 68 9.76 11.37 -20.31
C ASP A 68 9.59 10.08 -19.52
N LYS A 69 9.32 8.95 -20.17
CA LYS A 69 9.14 7.63 -19.53
C LYS A 69 8.22 7.68 -18.28
N LYS A 70 7.10 8.38 -18.40
CA LYS A 70 6.14 8.56 -17.31
C LYS A 70 5.24 7.35 -17.15
N VAL A 71 4.75 7.14 -15.94
CA VAL A 71 3.76 6.12 -15.59
C VAL A 71 2.53 6.83 -15.04
N ASP A 72 1.37 6.52 -15.61
CA ASP A 72 0.08 6.92 -15.04
C ASP A 72 -0.35 5.90 -13.99
N LEU A 73 -0.77 6.40 -12.84
CA LEU A 73 -1.11 5.62 -11.67
C LEU A 73 -2.50 6.01 -11.18
N LYS A 74 -3.40 5.04 -11.04
CA LYS A 74 -4.76 5.21 -10.53
C LYS A 74 -5.01 4.22 -9.41
N THR A 75 -5.39 4.73 -8.24
CA THR A 75 -5.71 3.91 -7.06
C THR A 75 -7.19 3.61 -6.97
N PHE A 76 -7.53 2.43 -6.48
CA PHE A 76 -8.91 1.98 -6.35
C PHE A 76 -9.09 0.99 -5.21
N SER A 77 -10.35 0.77 -4.84
CA SER A 77 -10.77 -0.32 -3.97
C SER A 77 -11.99 -1.04 -4.54
N ILE A 78 -12.11 -2.32 -4.20
CA ILE A 78 -13.24 -3.17 -4.56
C ILE A 78 -13.74 -3.83 -3.28
N GLN A 79 -15.04 -3.72 -3.02
CA GLN A 79 -15.71 -4.32 -1.87
C GLN A 79 -16.96 -5.08 -2.32
N GLY A 80 -17.39 -6.05 -1.52
CA GLY A 80 -18.60 -6.82 -1.80
C GLY A 80 -18.41 -7.96 -2.79
N VAL A 81 -17.19 -8.38 -3.03
CA VAL A 81 -16.86 -9.56 -3.86
C VAL A 81 -16.86 -10.80 -2.98
N GLU A 82 -17.46 -11.88 -3.48
CA GLU A 82 -17.50 -13.17 -2.78
C GLU A 82 -16.09 -13.70 -2.50
N LEU A 83 -15.92 -14.36 -1.34
CA LEU A 83 -14.63 -14.93 -0.92
C LEU A 83 -14.11 -16.02 -1.87
N SER A 84 -15.00 -16.74 -2.51
CA SER A 84 -14.68 -17.84 -3.43
C SER A 84 -14.16 -17.37 -4.80
N LEU A 85 -14.39 -16.10 -5.15
CA LEU A 85 -14.04 -15.58 -6.47
C LEU A 85 -12.54 -15.36 -6.60
N ASN A 86 -11.92 -15.95 -7.63
CA ASN A 86 -10.50 -15.78 -7.92
C ASN A 86 -10.21 -14.32 -8.31
N PRO A 87 -9.29 -13.61 -7.62
CA PRO A 87 -8.96 -12.23 -7.95
C PRO A 87 -8.51 -12.05 -9.41
N THR A 88 -7.73 -12.96 -9.95
CA THR A 88 -7.26 -12.89 -11.34
C THR A 88 -8.40 -12.82 -12.33
N ALA A 89 -9.48 -13.57 -12.08
CA ALA A 89 -10.66 -13.58 -12.94
C ALA A 89 -11.41 -12.24 -12.98
N LEU A 90 -11.25 -11.40 -11.94
CA LEU A 90 -11.84 -10.06 -11.92
C LEU A 90 -11.14 -9.12 -12.90
N PHE A 91 -9.83 -9.21 -13.03
CA PHE A 91 -8.97 -8.27 -13.77
C PHE A 91 -8.73 -8.69 -15.22
N THR A 92 -9.20 -9.85 -15.62
CA THR A 92 -8.97 -10.41 -16.94
C THR A 92 -10.26 -10.82 -17.63
N GLU A 93 -10.21 -10.86 -18.95
CA GLU A 93 -11.23 -11.40 -19.83
C GLU A 93 -10.60 -12.46 -20.73
N THR A 94 -11.31 -13.56 -20.95
CA THR A 94 -10.85 -14.60 -21.85
C THR A 94 -11.14 -14.19 -23.29
N VAL A 95 -10.11 -14.13 -24.12
CA VAL A 95 -10.20 -13.85 -25.56
C VAL A 95 -9.79 -15.11 -26.31
N GLY A 96 -10.75 -15.75 -27.02
CA GLY A 96 -10.51 -17.03 -27.71
C GLY A 96 -10.27 -18.20 -26.73
N GLU A 97 -9.70 -19.31 -27.23
CA GLU A 97 -9.61 -20.56 -26.47
C GLU A 97 -8.50 -20.55 -25.38
N ARG A 98 -7.50 -19.66 -25.45
CA ARG A 98 -6.30 -19.73 -24.58
C ARG A 98 -5.67 -18.39 -24.21
N GLN A 99 -6.25 -17.26 -24.56
CA GLN A 99 -5.65 -15.96 -24.26
C GLN A 99 -6.49 -15.19 -23.26
N ALA A 100 -5.84 -14.69 -22.21
CA ALA A 100 -6.46 -13.74 -21.26
C ALA A 100 -5.96 -12.33 -21.56
N ARG A 101 -6.89 -11.39 -21.66
CA ARG A 101 -6.63 -9.96 -21.80
C ARG A 101 -6.85 -9.27 -20.44
N VAL A 102 -5.96 -8.39 -20.07
CA VAL A 102 -6.14 -7.53 -18.88
C VAL A 102 -7.14 -6.42 -19.22
N LEU A 103 -8.14 -6.24 -18.38
CA LEU A 103 -9.16 -5.22 -18.53
C LEU A 103 -8.57 -3.82 -18.26
N ASN A 104 -9.03 -2.80 -18.99
CA ASN A 104 -8.76 -1.42 -18.59
C ASN A 104 -9.60 -1.04 -17.36
N LEU A 105 -9.34 0.15 -16.78
CA LEU A 105 -9.97 0.54 -15.53
C LEU A 105 -11.49 0.70 -15.62
N ASN A 106 -12.00 1.19 -16.75
CA ASN A 106 -13.44 1.36 -16.98
C ASN A 106 -14.13 -0.01 -17.14
N GLU A 107 -13.54 -0.89 -17.93
CA GLU A 107 -14.03 -2.27 -18.10
C GLU A 107 -14.03 -3.04 -16.76
N LEU A 108 -13.00 -2.85 -15.94
CA LEU A 108 -12.94 -3.43 -14.60
C LEU A 108 -14.06 -2.89 -13.73
N LYS A 109 -14.28 -1.57 -13.71
CA LYS A 109 -15.37 -0.95 -12.96
C LYS A 109 -16.71 -1.53 -13.36
N ASP A 110 -17.01 -1.56 -14.65
CA ASP A 110 -18.29 -2.07 -15.18
C ASP A 110 -18.49 -3.55 -14.79
N LYS A 111 -17.44 -4.36 -14.89
CA LYS A 111 -17.48 -5.77 -14.48
C LYS A 111 -17.80 -5.93 -12.99
N ILE A 112 -17.14 -5.16 -12.12
CA ILE A 112 -17.36 -5.21 -10.68
C ILE A 112 -18.78 -4.77 -10.31
N GLU A 113 -19.27 -3.68 -10.90
CA GLU A 113 -20.64 -3.19 -10.68
C GLU A 113 -21.69 -4.18 -11.18
N ASN A 114 -21.46 -4.84 -12.31
CA ASN A 114 -22.33 -5.89 -12.83
C ASN A 114 -22.39 -7.14 -11.93
N LEU A 115 -21.35 -7.39 -11.14
CA LEU A 115 -21.34 -8.44 -10.11
C LEU A 115 -22.08 -8.03 -8.83
N GLY A 116 -22.62 -6.81 -8.75
CA GLY A 116 -23.24 -6.26 -7.56
C GLY A 116 -22.23 -5.83 -6.48
N ALA A 117 -20.96 -5.78 -6.81
CA ALA A 117 -19.90 -5.30 -5.94
C ALA A 117 -19.65 -3.80 -6.15
N GLN A 118 -18.90 -3.20 -5.24
CA GLN A 118 -18.60 -1.78 -5.25
C GLN A 118 -17.16 -1.51 -5.73
N PHE A 119 -17.03 -0.68 -6.76
CA PHE A 119 -15.75 -0.14 -7.23
C PHE A 119 -15.63 1.33 -6.84
N LYS A 120 -14.52 1.71 -6.25
CA LYS A 120 -14.23 3.11 -5.93
C LYS A 120 -12.81 3.49 -6.34
N GLN A 121 -12.69 4.60 -7.07
CA GLN A 121 -11.41 5.20 -7.45
C GLN A 121 -11.10 6.38 -6.52
N TYR A 122 -9.81 6.59 -6.22
CA TYR A 122 -9.34 7.66 -5.34
C TYR A 122 -8.54 8.68 -6.15
N HIS A 123 -8.73 9.96 -5.84
CA HIS A 123 -8.07 11.06 -6.54
C HIS A 123 -6.69 11.38 -5.99
N SER A 124 -6.42 11.03 -4.73
CA SER A 124 -5.14 11.25 -4.08
C SER A 124 -4.65 10.00 -3.34
N ILE A 125 -3.34 9.91 -3.14
CA ILE A 125 -2.74 8.86 -2.31
C ILE A 125 -3.21 8.99 -0.86
N THR A 126 -3.42 10.22 -0.38
CA THR A 126 -3.90 10.48 0.97
C THR A 126 -5.30 9.92 1.18
N ASP A 127 -6.20 10.10 0.22
CA ASP A 127 -7.56 9.54 0.28
C ASP A 127 -7.54 8.01 0.21
N TYR A 128 -6.69 7.45 -0.64
CA TYR A 128 -6.48 6.01 -0.73
C TYR A 128 -5.97 5.41 0.60
N HIS A 129 -4.98 6.03 1.23
CA HIS A 129 -4.50 5.61 2.54
C HIS A 129 -5.52 5.84 3.65
N GLY A 130 -6.32 6.91 3.56
CA GLY A 130 -7.43 7.15 4.47
C GLY A 130 -8.45 6.01 4.45
N MET A 131 -8.85 5.56 3.27
CA MET A 131 -9.70 4.39 3.09
C MET A 131 -9.07 3.13 3.68
N MET A 132 -7.80 2.86 3.41
CA MET A 132 -7.11 1.68 3.94
C MET A 132 -7.07 1.67 5.47
N PHE A 133 -6.89 2.82 6.09
CA PHE A 133 -6.95 2.96 7.54
C PHE A 133 -8.37 2.73 8.07
N ASP A 134 -9.37 3.37 7.47
CA ASP A 134 -10.78 3.28 7.90
C ASP A 134 -11.32 1.84 7.77
N LEU A 135 -10.84 1.09 6.80
CA LEU A 135 -11.18 -0.33 6.59
C LEU A 135 -10.27 -1.30 7.36
N GLY A 136 -9.29 -0.81 8.10
CA GLY A 136 -8.41 -1.63 8.94
C GLY A 136 -7.33 -2.40 8.17
N ILE A 137 -6.96 -1.95 6.97
CA ILE A 137 -5.91 -2.58 6.15
C ILE A 137 -4.53 -2.13 6.62
N ILE A 138 -4.38 -0.84 6.95
CA ILE A 138 -3.15 -0.29 7.52
C ILE A 138 -3.39 0.19 8.96
N PRO A 139 -2.37 0.09 9.84
CA PRO A 139 -2.55 0.34 11.27
C PRO A 139 -2.57 1.82 11.64
N LYS A 140 -2.11 2.70 10.76
CA LYS A 140 -2.00 4.13 11.00
C LYS A 140 -2.45 4.94 9.79
N ARG A 141 -3.13 6.06 10.03
CA ARG A 141 -3.51 7.00 8.97
C ARG A 141 -2.28 7.76 8.46
N LEU A 142 -2.03 7.66 7.16
CA LEU A 142 -0.93 8.34 6.48
C LEU A 142 -1.44 9.65 5.87
N ARG A 143 -1.16 10.77 6.53
CA ARG A 143 -1.70 12.08 6.15
C ARG A 143 -0.79 12.90 5.26
N SER A 144 0.51 12.58 5.25
CA SER A 144 1.53 13.38 4.57
C SER A 144 2.55 12.51 3.83
N ALA A 145 3.33 13.13 2.95
CA ALA A 145 4.45 12.48 2.30
C ALA A 145 5.50 11.99 3.33
N SER A 146 5.68 12.70 4.44
CA SER A 146 6.56 12.28 5.54
C SER A 146 6.06 10.99 6.20
N ASP A 147 4.76 10.87 6.46
CA ASP A 147 4.16 9.66 7.02
C ASP A 147 4.34 8.48 6.07
N ARG A 148 4.10 8.67 4.78
CA ARG A 148 4.31 7.64 3.75
C ARG A 148 5.76 7.19 3.68
N SER A 149 6.70 8.14 3.74
CA SER A 149 8.14 7.84 3.72
C SER A 149 8.57 7.02 4.94
N LYS A 150 8.08 7.35 6.14
CA LYS A 150 8.36 6.59 7.36
C LYS A 150 7.80 5.17 7.26
N PHE A 151 6.57 5.03 6.79
CA PHE A 151 5.95 3.73 6.61
C PHE A 151 6.68 2.88 5.56
N TYR A 152 7.06 3.47 4.43
CA TYR A 152 7.85 2.82 3.40
C TYR A 152 9.17 2.27 3.95
N LYS A 153 9.92 3.08 4.71
CA LYS A 153 11.18 2.67 5.33
C LYS A 153 11.02 1.50 6.30
N LEU A 154 9.93 1.47 7.08
CA LEU A 154 9.64 0.35 7.97
C LEU A 154 9.37 -0.94 7.20
N ILE A 155 8.59 -0.86 6.13
CA ILE A 155 8.32 -2.02 5.27
C ILE A 155 9.59 -2.48 4.55
N GLU A 156 10.36 -1.57 3.98
CA GLU A 156 11.63 -1.88 3.32
C GLU A 156 12.60 -2.56 4.29
N ALA A 157 12.75 -2.02 5.49
CA ALA A 157 13.59 -2.61 6.53
C ALA A 157 13.10 -4.01 6.95
N SER A 158 11.79 -4.23 7.04
CA SER A 158 11.21 -5.53 7.36
C SER A 158 11.43 -6.57 6.27
N LEU A 159 11.44 -6.14 5.00
CA LEU A 159 11.63 -7.04 3.86
C LEU A 159 13.10 -7.38 3.59
N TYR A 160 14.02 -6.44 3.84
CA TYR A 160 15.41 -6.57 3.40
C TYR A 160 16.44 -6.54 4.54
N GLY A 161 16.10 -6.03 5.72
CA GLY A 161 17.06 -5.71 6.78
C GLY A 161 17.08 -6.67 7.97
N GLY A 162 16.18 -7.64 8.03
CA GLY A 162 16.01 -8.43 9.27
C GLY A 162 15.47 -7.59 10.44
N ILE A 163 15.00 -8.24 11.47
CA ILE A 163 14.42 -7.57 12.65
C ILE A 163 15.56 -7.15 13.58
N SER A 164 15.94 -5.87 13.55
CA SER A 164 16.82 -5.27 14.55
C SER A 164 16.00 -4.68 15.71
N SER A 165 16.62 -4.50 16.88
CA SER A 165 15.99 -3.88 18.04
C SER A 165 15.49 -2.44 17.74
N ALA A 166 16.18 -1.71 16.88
CA ALA A 166 15.78 -0.40 16.43
C ALA A 166 14.50 -0.44 15.57
N ILE A 167 14.39 -1.43 14.68
CA ILE A 167 13.19 -1.65 13.84
C ILE A 167 12.02 -2.08 14.72
N THR A 168 12.24 -2.97 15.69
CA THR A 168 11.20 -3.41 16.64
C THR A 168 10.65 -2.24 17.42
N ARG A 169 11.50 -1.32 17.89
CA ARG A 169 11.07 -0.11 18.60
C ARG A 169 10.26 0.81 17.68
N SER A 170 10.76 1.08 16.46
CA SER A 170 10.07 1.91 15.47
C SER A 170 8.72 1.31 15.05
N LEU A 171 8.64 -0.01 14.88
CA LEU A 171 7.38 -0.71 14.60
C LEU A 171 6.41 -0.61 15.77
N ARG A 172 6.89 -0.77 17.00
CA ARG A 172 6.06 -0.61 18.21
C ARG A 172 5.49 0.80 18.29
N ASP A 173 6.33 1.81 18.15
CA ASP A 173 5.91 3.23 18.21
C ASP A 173 4.96 3.58 17.06
N TYR A 174 5.07 2.88 15.93
CA TYR A 174 4.23 3.07 14.78
C TYR A 174 2.88 2.33 14.87
N LEU A 175 2.89 1.10 15.42
CA LEU A 175 1.70 0.23 15.49
C LEU A 175 0.85 0.50 16.74
N LEU A 176 1.46 1.00 17.82
CA LEU A 176 0.69 1.38 19.00
C LEU A 176 -0.17 2.59 18.64
N PRO A 177 -1.48 2.54 18.89
CA PRO A 177 -2.32 3.73 18.75
C PRO A 177 -1.68 4.85 19.55
N GLU A 178 -1.72 6.06 19.00
CA GLU A 178 -1.35 7.28 19.73
C GLU A 178 -2.32 7.47 20.89
N ASN A 179 -2.17 6.68 21.94
CA ASN A 179 -2.80 6.89 23.23
C ASN A 179 -2.07 8.05 23.94
N LEU A 180 -2.08 9.23 23.27
CA LEU A 180 -1.63 10.48 23.86
C LEU A 180 -2.35 10.75 25.20
N GLY A 181 -3.60 10.30 25.35
CA GLY A 181 -4.36 10.41 26.59
C GLY A 181 -3.80 9.56 27.73
N VAL A 182 -3.47 8.29 27.48
CA VAL A 182 -2.96 7.39 28.53
C VAL A 182 -1.54 7.78 28.93
N ARG A 183 -0.68 8.09 27.95
CA ARG A 183 0.70 8.51 28.24
C ARG A 183 0.74 9.84 28.98
N LYS A 184 -0.12 10.78 28.61
CA LYS A 184 -0.26 12.07 29.32
C LYS A 184 -0.80 11.85 30.72
N ALA A 185 -1.83 11.01 30.90
CA ALA A 185 -2.37 10.67 32.22
C ALA A 185 -1.33 10.01 33.14
N PHE A 186 -0.47 9.13 32.62
CA PHE A 186 0.64 8.56 33.39
C PHE A 186 1.70 9.61 33.74
N GLN A 187 2.06 10.49 32.83
CA GLN A 187 3.00 11.59 33.08
C GLN A 187 2.46 12.57 34.13
N ASP A 188 1.19 12.94 34.01
CA ASP A 188 0.52 13.83 34.96
C ASP A 188 0.41 13.20 36.36
N MET A 189 0.15 11.89 36.41
CA MET A 189 0.12 11.12 37.67
C MET A 189 1.50 10.99 38.30
N GLU A 190 2.56 10.76 37.48
CA GLU A 190 3.94 10.70 37.96
C GLU A 190 4.43 12.06 38.49
N SER A 191 4.03 13.15 37.83
CA SER A 191 4.32 14.52 38.29
C SER A 191 3.63 14.83 39.60
N ALA A 192 2.33 14.52 39.74
CA ALA A 192 1.57 14.69 40.98
C ALA A 192 2.13 13.85 42.14
N LEU A 193 2.61 12.63 41.89
CA LEU A 193 3.26 11.79 42.90
C LEU A 193 4.62 12.35 43.34
N ARG A 194 5.36 13.01 42.45
CA ARG A 194 6.63 13.66 42.79
C ARG A 194 6.40 14.90 43.60
N GLU A 195 5.41 15.74 43.27
CA GLU A 195 5.03 16.92 44.04
C GLU A 195 4.57 16.57 45.46
N ASN A 196 3.74 15.53 45.60
CA ASN A 196 3.30 15.07 46.93
C ASN A 196 4.42 14.46 47.79
N ARG A 197 5.49 13.94 47.20
CA ARG A 197 6.69 13.44 47.92
C ARG A 197 7.63 14.57 48.38
N MET A 198 7.55 15.73 47.76
CA MET A 198 8.37 16.90 48.15
C MET A 198 7.71 17.78 49.22
N THR A 199 6.45 17.52 49.58
CA THR A 199 5.67 18.25 50.56
C THR A 199 5.52 17.53 51.91
N LEU A 200 6.17 16.37 52.09
CA LEU A 200 6.32 15.61 53.33
C LEU A 200 7.75 15.71 53.83
#